data_313c25217befef1eeb07795cc44b629a
#
_entry.id   313c25217befef1eeb07795cc44b629a
#
_cell.length_a   1.000
_cell.length_b   1.000
_cell.length_c   1.000
_cell.angle_alpha   90.00
_cell.angle_beta   90.00
_cell.angle_gamma   90.00
#
_symmetry.space_group_name_H-M   'P 1'
#
loop_
_entity.id
_entity.type
_entity.pdbx_description
1 polymer ?
#
loop_
_entity_poly.entity_id
_entity_poly.type
_entity_poly.pdbx_seq_one_letter_code
_entity_poly.pdbx_strand_id
1 'polypeptide(L)' 'MKTYKFTSVIWKEKEGYVSKCPELGVASAGDTVEEALKNLMEAVELYLENAKELGMLEEIDEIGTAERFTSLLEVAVA' A
#
# COMPACT_ATOMS: atom_id res chain seq x y z
N MET A 1 18.26 8.68 -7.06
CA MET A 1 17.10 8.38 -6.20
C MET A 1 16.36 7.17 -6.75
N LYS A 2 16.08 6.21 -5.91
CA LYS A 2 15.39 4.99 -6.31
C LYS A 2 13.89 5.13 -6.11
N THR A 3 13.12 4.73 -7.12
CA THR A 3 11.67 4.79 -7.07
C THR A 3 11.10 3.38 -6.97
N TYR A 4 10.16 3.19 -6.07
CA TYR A 4 9.46 1.93 -5.87
C TYR A 4 8.02 2.04 -6.37
N LYS A 5 7.50 0.94 -6.90
CA LYS A 5 6.12 0.88 -7.34
C LYS A 5 5.41 -0.20 -6.53
N PHE A 6 4.43 0.22 -5.75
CA PHE A 6 3.60 -0.69 -4.97
C PHE A 6 2.14 -0.48 -5.32
N THR A 7 1.30 -1.41 -4.91
CA THR A 7 -0.13 -1.33 -5.12
C THR A 7 -0.78 -0.56 -3.98
N SER A 8 -1.79 0.24 -4.29
CA SER A 8 -2.66 0.80 -3.27
C SER A 8 -4.07 0.29 -3.52
N VAL A 9 -4.75 -0.12 -2.45
CA VAL A 9 -6.16 -0.48 -2.47
C VAL A 9 -6.86 0.47 -1.51
N ILE A 10 -7.95 1.08 -1.97
CA ILE A 10 -8.69 2.05 -1.17
C ILE A 10 -10.16 1.67 -1.21
N TRP A 11 -10.80 1.65 -0.04
CA TRP A 11 -12.23 1.37 0.05
C TRP A 11 -12.89 2.29 1.05
N LYS A 12 -14.19 2.47 0.87
CA LYS A 12 -14.97 3.33 1.75
C LYS A 12 -15.35 2.59 3.02
N GLU A 13 -15.12 3.22 4.14
CA GLU A 13 -15.60 2.79 5.43
C GLU A 13 -16.70 3.74 5.90
N LYS A 14 -17.23 3.48 7.08
CA LYS A 14 -18.35 4.25 7.62
C LYS A 14 -18.05 5.74 7.75
N GLU A 15 -16.84 6.10 8.12
CA GLU A 15 -16.45 7.49 8.38
C GLU A 15 -15.23 7.94 7.58
N GLY A 16 -15.11 7.50 6.35
CA GLY A 16 -13.98 7.92 5.52
C GLY A 16 -13.52 6.79 4.61
N TYR A 17 -12.24 6.81 4.29
CA TYR A 17 -11.64 5.84 3.38
C TYR A 17 -10.42 5.20 4.03
N VAL A 18 -10.27 3.90 3.81
CA VAL A 18 -9.10 3.15 4.27
C VAL A 18 -8.24 2.83 3.05
N SER A 19 -6.95 2.93 3.21
CA SER A 19 -5.99 2.60 2.17
C SER A 19 -5.03 1.53 2.66
N LYS A 20 -4.56 0.69 1.75
CA LYS A 20 -3.64 -0.38 2.11
C LYS A 20 -2.67 -0.67 0.97
N CYS A 21 -1.42 -0.90 1.34
CA CYS A 21 -0.40 -1.43 0.45
C CYS A 21 -0.25 -2.93 0.75
N PRO A 22 -0.82 -3.81 -0.09
CA PRO A 22 -0.81 -5.25 0.20
C PRO A 22 0.59 -5.84 0.29
N GLU A 23 1.51 -5.37 -0.55
CA GLU A 23 2.86 -5.92 -0.60
C GLU A 23 3.62 -5.76 0.71
N LEU A 24 3.40 -4.66 1.39
CA LEU A 24 4.12 -4.35 2.63
C LEU A 24 3.27 -4.51 3.88
N GLY A 25 1.96 -4.70 3.72
CA GLY A 25 1.04 -4.77 4.84
C GLY A 25 0.85 -3.44 5.56
N VAL A 26 1.18 -2.32 4.90
CA VAL A 26 1.02 -0.98 5.47
C VAL A 26 -0.36 -0.45 5.13
N ALA A 27 -1.01 0.18 6.11
CA ALA A 27 -2.33 0.75 5.93
C ALA A 27 -2.39 2.17 6.46
N SER A 28 -3.34 2.94 5.93
CA SER A 28 -3.62 4.29 6.40
C SER A 28 -5.08 4.63 6.12
N ALA A 29 -5.47 5.88 6.30
CA ALA A 29 -6.85 6.30 6.13
C ALA A 29 -6.90 7.80 5.82
N GLY A 30 -8.06 8.27 5.40
CA GLY A 30 -8.32 9.68 5.14
C GLY A 30 -9.80 9.95 4.96
N ASP A 31 -10.17 11.21 4.91
CA ASP A 31 -11.56 11.62 4.71
C ASP A 31 -11.97 11.54 3.24
N THR A 32 -11.02 11.54 2.33
CA THR A 32 -11.25 11.40 0.89
C THR A 32 -10.30 10.35 0.33
N VAL A 33 -10.58 9.90 -0.91
CA VAL A 33 -9.70 8.95 -1.60
C VAL A 33 -8.29 9.53 -1.75
N GLU A 34 -8.20 10.81 -2.16
CA GLU A 34 -6.92 11.48 -2.36
C GLU A 34 -6.13 11.58 -1.06
N GLU A 35 -6.82 11.90 0.04
CA GLU A 35 -6.18 11.98 1.35
C GLU A 35 -5.71 10.62 1.84
N ALA A 36 -6.54 9.58 1.66
CA ALA A 36 -6.15 8.23 2.04
C ALA A 36 -4.93 7.75 1.25
N LEU A 37 -4.86 8.09 -0.04
CA LEU A 37 -3.71 7.74 -0.87
C LEU A 37 -2.45 8.49 -0.41
N LYS A 38 -2.57 9.79 -0.18
CA LYS A 38 -1.44 10.61 0.30
C LYS A 38 -0.90 10.08 1.63
N ASN A 39 -1.81 9.80 2.56
CA ASN A 39 -1.41 9.30 3.87
C ASN A 39 -0.75 7.92 3.76
N LEU A 40 -1.22 7.08 2.84
CA LEU A 40 -0.59 5.79 2.58
C LEU A 40 0.83 5.97 2.03
N MET A 41 1.02 6.91 1.11
CA MET A 41 2.34 7.18 0.56
C MET A 41 3.32 7.59 1.66
N GLU A 42 2.90 8.46 2.57
CA GLU A 42 3.72 8.88 3.71
C GLU A 42 4.06 7.69 4.62
N ALA A 43 3.08 6.84 4.89
CA ALA A 43 3.30 5.65 5.71
C ALA A 43 4.28 4.66 5.06
N VAL A 44 4.17 4.48 3.75
CA VAL A 44 5.08 3.62 3.00
C VAL A 44 6.49 4.21 2.97
N GLU A 45 6.62 5.53 2.80
CA GLU A 45 7.93 6.19 2.86
C GLU A 45 8.63 5.94 4.19
N LEU A 46 7.88 6.07 5.29
CA LEU A 46 8.43 5.81 6.61
C LEU A 46 8.84 4.35 6.77
N TYR A 47 8.00 3.44 6.27
CA TYR A 47 8.32 2.02 6.28
C TYR A 47 9.63 1.73 5.53
N LEU A 48 9.81 2.34 4.36
CA LEU A 48 11.01 2.14 3.55
C LEU A 48 12.26 2.74 4.23
N GLU A 49 12.13 3.88 4.87
CA GLU A 49 13.23 4.48 5.62
C GLU A 49 13.68 3.58 6.76
N ASN A 50 12.72 3.02 7.51
CA ASN A 50 13.03 2.09 8.59
C ASN A 50 13.66 0.80 8.05
N ALA A 51 13.15 0.29 6.94
CA ALA A 51 13.71 -0.91 6.31
C ALA A 51 15.14 -0.69 5.85
N LYS A 52 15.44 0.49 5.34
CA LYS A 52 16.80 0.86 4.93
C LYS A 52 17.76 0.83 6.12
N GLU A 53 17.34 1.41 7.25
CA GLU A 53 18.14 1.40 8.47
C GLU A 53 18.39 -0.01 9.00
N LEU A 54 17.43 -0.91 8.80
CA LEU A 54 17.54 -2.30 9.23
C LEU A 54 18.24 -3.21 8.19
N GLY A 55 18.65 -2.65 7.05
CA GLY A 55 19.32 -3.43 6.01
C GLY A 55 18.39 -4.36 5.24
N MET A 56 17.09 -4.04 5.16
CA MET A 56 16.08 -4.91 4.55
C MET A 56 15.64 -4.49 3.16
N LEU A 57 16.35 -3.56 2.51
CA LEU A 57 15.92 -3.06 1.20
C LEU A 57 15.97 -4.11 0.09
N GLU A 58 16.85 -5.10 0.18
CA GLU A 58 16.93 -6.14 -0.85
C GLU A 58 15.64 -6.95 -0.93
N GLU A 59 15.08 -7.32 0.22
CA GLU A 59 13.82 -8.05 0.26
C GLU A 59 12.68 -7.22 -0.32
N ILE A 60 12.70 -5.91 -0.04
CA ILE A 60 11.70 -5.00 -0.57
C ILE A 60 11.85 -4.83 -2.08
N ASP A 61 13.08 -4.80 -2.59
CA ASP A 61 13.34 -4.74 -4.02
C ASP A 61 12.73 -5.95 -4.73
N GLU A 62 12.86 -7.14 -4.17
CA GLU A 62 12.27 -8.35 -4.73
C GLU A 62 10.75 -8.25 -4.79
N ILE A 63 10.13 -7.75 -3.72
CA ILE A 63 8.68 -7.54 -3.69
C ILE A 63 8.26 -6.54 -4.76
N GLY A 64 9.01 -5.45 -4.90
CA GLY A 64 8.70 -4.39 -5.86
C GLY A 64 8.85 -4.79 -7.33
N THR A 65 9.58 -5.86 -7.62
CA THR A 65 9.78 -6.34 -9.00
C THR A 65 8.90 -7.55 -9.33
N ALA A 66 8.20 -8.12 -8.36
CA ALA A 66 7.29 -9.24 -8.59
C ALA A 66 6.11 -8.79 -9.46
N GLU A 67 5.69 -9.66 -10.36
CA GLU A 67 4.52 -9.41 -11.18
C GLU A 67 3.26 -9.44 -10.31
N ARG A 68 2.38 -8.43 -10.49
CA ARG A 68 1.21 -8.26 -9.63
C ARG A 68 -0.03 -7.96 -10.46
N PHE A 69 -1.14 -8.51 -9.99
CA PHE A 69 -2.43 -8.31 -10.62
C PHE A 69 -3.46 -7.92 -9.58
N THR A 70 -4.29 -6.93 -9.90
CA THR A 70 -5.39 -6.52 -9.04
C THR A 70 -6.68 -6.51 -9.83
N SER A 71 -7.76 -6.96 -9.22
CA SER A 71 -9.08 -6.90 -9.83
C SER A 71 -10.15 -6.97 -8.76
N LEU A 72 -11.37 -6.63 -9.15
CA LEU A 72 -12.51 -6.83 -8.28
C LEU A 72 -12.94 -8.30 -8.37
N LEU A 73 -13.34 -8.84 -7.24
CA LEU A 73 -13.84 -10.21 -7.16
C LEU A 73 -15.31 -10.16 -6.80
N GLU A 74 -16.16 -10.73 -7.65
CA GLU A 74 -17.58 -10.77 -7.41
C GLU A 74 -18.00 -12.21 -7.12
N VAL A 75 -18.66 -12.39 -5.97
CA VAL A 75 -19.06 -13.73 -5.52
C VAL A 75 -20.52 -13.72 -5.18
N ALA A 76 -21.27 -14.68 -5.74
CA ALA A 76 -22.68 -14.87 -5.41
C ALA A 76 -22.81 -15.91 -4.30
N VAL A 77 -23.71 -15.64 -3.36
CA VAL A 77 -23.99 -16.54 -2.24
C VAL A 77 -25.47 -16.88 -2.25
N ALA A 78 -25.76 -18.18 -2.21
CA ALA A 78 -27.14 -18.66 -2.18
C ALA A 78 -27.76 -18.58 -0.78
#